data_77e67b83a476246a869d6b3bdbb0558f
#
_entry.id   77e67b83a476246a869d6b3bdbb0558f
#
_cell.length_a   1.000
_cell.length_b   1.000
_cell.length_c   1.000
_cell.angle_alpha   90.00
_cell.angle_beta   90.00
_cell.angle_gamma   90.00
#
_symmetry.space_group_name_H-M   'P 1'
#
loop_
_entity.id
_entity.type
_entity.pdbx_description
1 polymer ?
#
loop_
_entity_poly.entity_id
_entity_poly.type
_entity_poly.pdbx_seq_one_letter_code
_entity_poly.pdbx_strand_id
1 'polypeptide(L)'
;MSQQKTKANDFSILKKLFSYTKPYKWIFILVAFLSIYISGASSLRAYISKEIINTYIVPKDYEGLLYASLLLVGILLSEIISQISFAYYSGWIGQMVIYDMRKKLFSLMLRFNMKYHNQSSVGVLITRAVNDLERIGEIFSAGFFEIISDILKMLLIMSLMLLTDWKLSLLTFLTLPIIIYATHLFQKASKAAFTDIRREVANLNSFVQERITGIKVVQLFTREEQEYKA
;
A
#
# COMPACT_ATOMS: atom_id res chain seq x y z
N MET A 1 15.04 -14.87 -22.42
CA MET A 1 16.22 -14.22 -21.81
C MET A 1 16.01 -12.76 -21.36
N SER A 2 14.79 -12.27 -21.10
CA SER A 2 14.51 -10.85 -20.75
C SER A 2 14.13 -10.60 -19.28
N GLN A 3 13.91 -11.61 -18.47
CA GLN A 3 13.45 -11.42 -17.07
C GLN A 3 14.55 -11.15 -16.03
N GLN A 4 15.80 -11.44 -16.32
CA GLN A 4 16.89 -11.20 -15.35
C GLN A 4 17.46 -9.77 -15.38
N LYS A 5 17.26 -9.00 -16.44
CA LYS A 5 17.68 -7.59 -16.48
C LYS A 5 16.76 -6.64 -15.72
N THR A 6 15.52 -7.04 -15.43
CA THR A 6 14.53 -6.18 -14.76
C THR A 6 14.83 -6.00 -13.26
N LYS A 7 15.24 -7.04 -12.53
CA LYS A 7 15.47 -6.97 -11.08
C LYS A 7 16.65 -6.07 -10.65
N ALA A 8 17.73 -6.02 -11.43
CA ALA A 8 18.88 -5.16 -11.11
C ALA A 8 18.59 -3.68 -11.35
N ASN A 9 17.68 -3.37 -12.29
CA ASN A 9 17.25 -2.00 -12.58
C ASN A 9 16.29 -1.46 -11.52
N ASP A 10 15.43 -2.32 -10.94
CA ASP A 10 14.42 -1.91 -9.96
C ASP A 10 15.04 -1.36 -8.67
N PHE A 11 16.12 -1.99 -8.18
CA PHE A 11 16.81 -1.50 -6.97
C PHE A 11 17.54 -0.16 -7.20
N SER A 12 18.08 0.05 -8.40
CA SER A 12 18.72 1.33 -8.76
C SER A 12 17.69 2.45 -8.90
N ILE A 13 16.49 2.12 -9.37
CA ILE A 13 15.36 3.06 -9.47
C ILE A 13 14.88 3.44 -8.07
N LEU A 14 14.69 2.46 -7.17
CA LEU A 14 14.34 2.71 -5.77
C LEU A 14 15.38 3.62 -5.09
N LYS A 15 16.68 3.34 -5.26
CA LYS A 15 17.74 4.17 -4.70
C LYS A 15 17.72 5.62 -5.22
N LYS A 16 17.41 5.82 -6.51
CA LYS A 16 17.20 7.17 -7.08
C LYS A 16 15.98 7.85 -6.50
N LEU A 17 14.88 7.12 -6.34
CA LEU A 17 13.64 7.64 -5.75
C LEU A 17 13.89 8.07 -4.29
N PHE A 18 14.60 7.26 -3.49
CA PHE A 18 15.02 7.65 -2.13
C PHE A 18 15.94 8.87 -2.10
N SER A 19 16.65 9.18 -3.18
CA SER A 19 17.43 10.41 -3.24
C SER A 19 16.58 11.69 -3.20
N TYR A 20 15.31 11.62 -3.60
CA TYR A 20 14.37 12.75 -3.51
C TYR A 20 13.84 12.99 -2.09
N THR A 21 13.98 12.03 -1.18
CA THR A 21 13.61 12.23 0.24
C THR A 21 14.69 12.95 1.05
N LYS A 22 15.92 13.10 0.50
CA LYS A 22 17.03 13.76 1.21
C LYS A 22 16.71 15.16 1.76
N PRO A 23 16.01 16.05 1.07
CA PRO A 23 15.62 17.36 1.62
C PRO A 23 14.75 17.25 2.87
N TYR A 24 13.97 16.18 2.98
CA TYR A 24 12.97 15.96 4.03
C TYR A 24 13.44 14.97 5.10
N LYS A 25 14.76 14.79 5.27
CA LYS A 25 15.36 13.79 6.16
C LYS A 25 14.84 13.83 7.59
N TRP A 26 14.55 15.01 8.13
CA TRP A 26 14.06 15.16 9.51
C TRP A 26 12.65 14.58 9.67
N ILE A 27 11.76 14.86 8.71
CA ILE A 27 10.41 14.29 8.72
C ILE A 27 10.45 12.79 8.45
N PHE A 28 11.37 12.34 7.58
CA PHE A 28 11.61 10.92 7.35
C PHE A 28 12.04 10.19 8.64
N ILE A 29 12.96 10.78 9.42
CA ILE A 29 13.39 10.24 10.72
C ILE A 29 12.21 10.23 11.72
N LEU A 30 11.40 11.28 11.75
CA LEU A 30 10.22 11.37 12.60
C LEU A 30 9.21 10.26 12.27
N VAL A 31 8.92 10.04 10.98
CA VAL A 31 8.00 8.97 10.53
C VAL A 31 8.57 7.59 10.88
N ALA A 32 9.88 7.37 10.69
CA ALA A 32 10.54 6.14 11.10
C ALA A 32 10.47 5.92 12.62
N PHE A 33 10.67 6.97 13.42
CA PHE A 33 10.53 6.90 14.87
C PHE A 33 9.10 6.59 15.29
N LEU A 34 8.09 7.24 14.69
CA LEU A 34 6.68 6.96 14.94
C LEU A 34 6.32 5.51 14.57
N SER A 35 6.85 4.99 13.47
CA SER A 35 6.69 3.60 13.05
C SER A 35 7.19 2.61 14.12
N ILE A 36 8.40 2.84 14.64
CA ILE A 36 9.00 2.03 15.72
C ILE A 36 8.16 2.16 17.00
N TYR A 37 7.75 3.37 17.36
CA TYR A 37 6.94 3.63 18.54
C TYR A 37 5.59 2.91 18.47
N ILE A 38 4.86 3.01 17.37
CA ILE A 38 3.57 2.33 17.15
C ILE A 38 3.73 0.82 17.26
N SER A 39 4.78 0.27 16.65
CA SER A 39 5.08 -1.17 16.73
C SER A 39 5.37 -1.62 18.16
N GLY A 40 6.15 -0.85 18.89
CA GLY A 40 6.45 -1.09 20.31
C GLY A 40 5.22 -0.97 21.21
N ALA A 41 4.45 0.11 21.07
CA ALA A 41 3.24 0.37 21.85
C ALA A 41 2.18 -0.71 21.62
N SER A 42 1.96 -1.12 20.38
CA SER A 42 1.04 -2.21 20.03
C SER A 42 1.44 -3.55 20.65
N SER A 43 2.74 -3.87 20.61
CA SER A 43 3.28 -5.10 21.22
C SER A 43 3.20 -5.07 22.76
N LEU A 44 3.52 -3.91 23.35
CA LEU A 44 3.44 -3.69 24.80
C LEU A 44 1.98 -3.80 25.28
N ARG A 45 1.03 -3.24 24.55
CA ARG A 45 -0.40 -3.35 24.83
C ARG A 45 -0.87 -4.80 24.87
N ALA A 46 -0.43 -5.64 23.94
CA ALA A 46 -0.75 -7.06 23.94
C ALA A 46 -0.20 -7.77 25.19
N TYR A 47 1.04 -7.45 25.59
CA TYR A 47 1.66 -8.00 26.80
C TYR A 47 0.94 -7.54 28.07
N ILE A 48 0.65 -6.24 28.21
CA ILE A 48 -0.07 -5.69 29.38
C ILE A 48 -1.48 -6.26 29.47
N SER A 49 -2.18 -6.45 28.35
CA SER A 49 -3.51 -7.07 28.34
C SER A 49 -3.48 -8.49 28.94
N LYS A 50 -2.47 -9.28 28.60
CA LYS A 50 -2.25 -10.61 29.22
C LYS A 50 -2.03 -10.49 30.74
N GLU A 51 -1.18 -9.54 31.15
CA GLU A 51 -0.84 -9.37 32.57
C GLU A 51 -2.06 -8.90 33.39
N ILE A 52 -2.88 -8.01 32.84
CA ILE A 52 -4.13 -7.56 33.48
C ILE A 52 -5.05 -8.74 33.75
N ILE A 53 -5.20 -9.65 32.82
CA ILE A 53 -6.06 -10.82 33.00
C ILE A 53 -5.56 -11.69 34.16
N ASN A 54 -4.27 -11.99 34.16
CA ASN A 54 -3.70 -12.91 35.16
C ASN A 54 -3.57 -12.31 36.55
N THR A 55 -3.21 -11.01 36.65
CA THR A 55 -2.85 -10.38 37.93
C THR A 55 -4.03 -9.69 38.60
N TYR A 56 -5.03 -9.20 37.83
CA TYR A 56 -6.14 -8.42 38.38
C TYR A 56 -7.50 -9.06 38.17
N ILE A 57 -7.78 -9.63 36.99
CA ILE A 57 -9.09 -10.23 36.71
C ILE A 57 -9.26 -11.55 37.44
N VAL A 58 -8.28 -12.47 37.33
CA VAL A 58 -8.36 -13.78 37.95
C VAL A 58 -8.45 -13.71 39.52
N PRO A 59 -7.62 -12.87 40.20
CA PRO A 59 -7.71 -12.69 41.64
C PRO A 59 -8.88 -11.80 42.12
N LYS A 60 -9.60 -11.11 41.17
CA LYS A 60 -10.70 -10.17 41.48
C LYS A 60 -10.26 -8.91 42.24
N ASP A 61 -9.07 -8.40 41.95
CA ASP A 61 -8.58 -7.14 42.52
C ASP A 61 -9.13 -5.96 41.69
N TYR A 62 -10.22 -5.35 42.16
CA TYR A 62 -10.92 -4.27 41.47
C TYR A 62 -10.16 -2.94 41.47
N GLU A 63 -9.40 -2.62 42.54
CA GLU A 63 -8.62 -1.38 42.60
C GLU A 63 -7.42 -1.44 41.62
N GLY A 64 -6.67 -2.52 41.65
CA GLY A 64 -5.58 -2.75 40.71
C GLY A 64 -6.05 -2.79 39.27
N LEU A 65 -7.22 -3.39 38.99
CA LEU A 65 -7.83 -3.45 37.69
C LEU A 65 -8.14 -2.04 37.14
N LEU A 66 -8.63 -1.12 37.98
CA LEU A 66 -8.94 0.25 37.56
C LEU A 66 -7.67 0.98 37.12
N TYR A 67 -6.60 0.93 37.90
CA TYR A 67 -5.32 1.56 37.53
C TYR A 67 -4.72 0.95 36.25
N ALA A 68 -4.74 -0.36 36.13
CA ALA A 68 -4.21 -1.06 34.97
C ALA A 68 -5.03 -0.76 33.70
N SER A 69 -6.35 -0.62 33.81
CA SER A 69 -7.23 -0.22 32.71
C SER A 69 -6.99 1.22 32.27
N LEU A 70 -6.80 2.14 33.21
CA LEU A 70 -6.46 3.54 32.88
C LEU A 70 -5.12 3.64 32.17
N LEU A 71 -4.11 2.87 32.59
CA LEU A 71 -2.82 2.79 31.91
C LEU A 71 -2.98 2.27 30.48
N LEU A 72 -3.78 1.22 30.30
CA LEU A 72 -4.05 0.65 28.97
C LEU A 72 -4.76 1.66 28.04
N VAL A 73 -5.73 2.40 28.58
CA VAL A 73 -6.39 3.50 27.85
C VAL A 73 -5.38 4.60 27.47
N GLY A 74 -4.47 4.96 28.38
CA GLY A 74 -3.41 5.93 28.11
C GLY A 74 -2.49 5.49 26.96
N ILE A 75 -2.08 4.22 26.95
CA ILE A 75 -1.29 3.64 25.85
C ILE A 75 -2.09 3.66 24.53
N LEU A 76 -3.37 3.29 24.57
CA LEU A 76 -4.24 3.33 23.39
C LEU A 76 -4.37 4.73 22.81
N LEU A 77 -4.60 5.74 23.65
CA LEU A 77 -4.70 7.13 23.20
C LEU A 77 -3.38 7.61 22.59
N SER A 78 -2.24 7.28 23.20
CA SER A 78 -0.93 7.62 22.64
C SER A 78 -0.65 6.91 21.31
N GLU A 79 -1.09 5.65 21.17
CA GLU A 79 -0.99 4.89 19.91
C GLU A 79 -1.83 5.55 18.81
N ILE A 80 -3.08 5.93 19.10
CA ILE A 80 -3.97 6.60 18.15
C ILE A 80 -3.37 7.94 17.68
N ILE A 81 -2.89 8.77 18.60
CA ILE A 81 -2.26 10.05 18.27
C ILE A 81 -1.02 9.82 17.38
N SER A 82 -0.22 8.82 17.71
CA SER A 82 0.95 8.47 16.91
C SER A 82 0.59 7.94 15.54
N GLN A 83 -0.47 7.15 15.39
CA GLN A 83 -0.97 6.65 14.11
C GLN A 83 -1.47 7.80 13.21
N ILE A 84 -2.23 8.74 13.77
CA ILE A 84 -2.68 9.93 13.04
C ILE A 84 -1.48 10.75 12.57
N SER A 85 -0.51 11.00 13.46
CA SER A 85 0.72 11.72 13.14
C SER A 85 1.53 10.99 12.06
N PHE A 86 1.67 9.68 12.17
CA PHE A 86 2.34 8.83 11.18
C PHE A 86 1.68 8.95 9.80
N ALA A 87 0.36 8.78 9.72
CA ALA A 87 -0.39 8.88 8.47
C ALA A 87 -0.26 10.28 7.83
N TYR A 88 -0.34 11.33 8.64
CA TYR A 88 -0.19 12.71 8.17
C TYR A 88 1.20 12.98 7.62
N TYR A 89 2.26 12.70 8.37
CA TYR A 89 3.62 13.00 7.94
C TYR A 89 4.11 12.07 6.83
N SER A 90 3.69 10.81 6.82
CA SER A 90 3.97 9.87 5.74
C SER A 90 3.33 10.34 4.42
N GLY A 91 2.05 10.72 4.47
CA GLY A 91 1.34 11.31 3.33
C GLY A 91 1.99 12.62 2.86
N TRP A 92 2.39 13.48 3.78
CA TRP A 92 3.06 14.73 3.47
C TRP A 92 4.40 14.51 2.73
N ILE A 93 5.24 13.57 3.18
CA ILE A 93 6.48 13.21 2.46
C ILE A 93 6.17 12.76 1.04
N GLY A 94 5.17 11.90 0.87
CA GLY A 94 4.74 11.43 -0.45
C GLY A 94 4.40 12.58 -1.38
N GLN A 95 3.58 13.52 -0.92
CA GLN A 95 3.18 14.69 -1.71
C GLN A 95 4.35 15.64 -2.02
N MET A 96 5.29 15.82 -1.11
CA MET A 96 6.47 16.65 -1.35
C MET A 96 7.42 16.02 -2.38
N VAL A 97 7.60 14.70 -2.33
CA VAL A 97 8.39 13.97 -3.34
C VAL A 97 7.72 14.09 -4.72
N ILE A 98 6.39 13.94 -4.80
CA ILE A 98 5.65 14.14 -6.06
C ILE A 98 5.85 15.57 -6.57
N TYR A 99 5.70 16.56 -5.71
CA TYR A 99 5.86 17.98 -6.07
C TYR A 99 7.25 18.25 -6.67
N ASP A 100 8.30 17.79 -6.00
CA ASP A 100 9.68 17.96 -6.49
C ASP A 100 9.93 17.24 -7.82
N MET A 101 9.37 16.04 -7.97
CA MET A 101 9.46 15.29 -9.22
C MET A 101 8.70 15.97 -10.35
N ARG A 102 7.48 16.48 -10.10
CA ARG A 102 6.71 17.26 -11.08
C ARG A 102 7.46 18.50 -11.53
N LYS A 103 7.99 19.26 -10.58
CA LYS A 103 8.77 20.48 -10.87
C LYS A 103 9.97 20.16 -11.75
N LYS A 104 10.71 19.09 -11.42
CA LYS A 104 11.87 18.66 -12.21
C LYS A 104 11.48 18.16 -13.59
N LEU A 105 10.43 17.34 -13.69
CA LEU A 105 9.93 16.83 -14.97
C LEU A 105 9.47 17.99 -15.87
N PHE A 106 8.69 18.92 -15.33
CA PHE A 106 8.24 20.09 -16.05
C PHE A 106 9.41 20.94 -16.56
N SER A 107 10.41 21.20 -15.72
CA SER A 107 11.64 21.91 -16.12
C SER A 107 12.41 21.19 -17.24
N LEU A 108 12.43 19.85 -17.24
CA LEU A 108 13.02 19.06 -18.30
C LEU A 108 12.21 19.16 -19.60
N MET A 109 10.89 19.09 -19.51
CA MET A 109 9.99 19.18 -20.67
C MET A 109 10.13 20.52 -21.39
N LEU A 110 10.30 21.62 -20.64
CA LEU A 110 10.56 22.95 -21.23
C LEU A 110 11.89 23.04 -22.00
N ARG A 111 12.83 22.14 -21.70
CA ARG A 111 14.15 22.10 -22.37
C ARG A 111 14.21 21.10 -23.52
N PHE A 112 13.15 20.35 -23.79
CA PHE A 112 13.13 19.39 -24.88
C PHE A 112 13.09 20.12 -26.24
N ASN A 113 13.73 19.50 -27.24
CA ASN A 113 13.72 20.01 -28.60
C ASN A 113 12.30 19.95 -29.20
N MET A 114 11.95 20.88 -30.06
CA MET A 114 10.67 20.92 -30.79
C MET A 114 10.35 19.61 -31.51
N LYS A 115 11.35 18.88 -32.00
CA LYS A 115 11.17 17.56 -32.58
C LYS A 115 10.49 16.58 -31.64
N TYR A 116 10.82 16.62 -30.33
CA TYR A 116 10.19 15.76 -29.30
C TYR A 116 8.72 16.15 -29.07
N HIS A 117 8.42 17.45 -29.01
CA HIS A 117 7.06 17.95 -28.85
C HIS A 117 6.17 17.61 -30.06
N ASN A 118 6.71 17.61 -31.25
CA ASN A 118 5.96 17.23 -32.46
C ASN A 118 5.72 15.72 -32.57
N GLN A 119 6.57 14.89 -31.96
CA GLN A 119 6.44 13.43 -31.98
C GLN A 119 5.65 12.86 -30.78
N SER A 120 5.50 13.62 -29.71
CA SER A 120 4.82 13.19 -28.50
C SER A 120 3.48 13.87 -28.37
N SER A 121 2.39 13.10 -28.29
CA SER A 121 1.09 13.71 -28.05
C SER A 121 1.04 14.38 -26.65
N VAL A 122 0.37 15.51 -26.56
CA VAL A 122 0.19 16.26 -25.31
C VAL A 122 -0.42 15.38 -24.21
N GLY A 123 -1.34 14.49 -24.57
CA GLY A 123 -1.95 13.54 -23.64
C GLY A 123 -0.95 12.59 -22.98
N VAL A 124 0.03 12.08 -23.74
CA VAL A 124 1.11 11.22 -23.19
C VAL A 124 1.97 11.99 -22.20
N LEU A 125 2.30 13.25 -22.50
CA LEU A 125 3.09 14.09 -21.61
C LEU A 125 2.34 14.40 -20.30
N ILE A 126 1.05 14.69 -20.39
CA ILE A 126 0.18 14.91 -19.21
C ILE A 126 0.08 13.62 -18.37
N THR A 127 -0.17 12.47 -18.99
CA THR A 127 -0.26 11.19 -18.28
C THR A 127 1.01 10.91 -17.50
N ARG A 128 2.19 11.12 -18.09
CA ARG A 128 3.48 10.95 -17.39
C ARG A 128 3.70 11.96 -16.27
N ALA A 129 3.32 13.22 -16.48
CA ALA A 129 3.54 14.30 -15.51
C ALA A 129 2.55 14.26 -14.33
N VAL A 130 1.39 13.66 -14.50
CA VAL A 130 0.34 13.61 -13.48
C VAL A 130 0.17 12.18 -12.98
N ASN A 131 -0.34 11.27 -13.79
CA ASN A 131 -0.78 9.95 -13.33
C ASN A 131 0.40 9.03 -12.96
N ASP A 132 1.47 9.00 -13.74
CA ASP A 132 2.61 8.12 -13.44
C ASP A 132 3.37 8.61 -12.20
N LEU A 133 3.49 9.93 -12.01
CA LEU A 133 4.11 10.48 -10.81
C LEU A 133 3.24 10.29 -9.56
N GLU A 134 1.92 10.36 -9.67
CA GLU A 134 1.01 10.10 -8.56
C GLU A 134 1.15 8.67 -8.05
N ARG A 135 1.20 7.69 -8.94
CA ARG A 135 1.47 6.28 -8.58
C ARG A 135 2.81 6.09 -7.86
N ILE A 136 3.85 6.82 -8.27
CA ILE A 136 5.14 6.81 -7.57
C ILE A 136 4.98 7.39 -6.16
N GLY A 137 4.23 8.47 -6.02
CA GLY A 137 3.99 9.10 -4.71
C GLY A 137 3.22 8.22 -3.74
N GLU A 138 2.26 7.45 -4.22
CA GLU A 138 1.53 6.47 -3.39
C GLU A 138 2.46 5.46 -2.73
N ILE A 139 3.53 5.03 -3.43
CA ILE A 139 4.55 4.13 -2.87
C ILE A 139 5.26 4.78 -1.68
N PHE A 140 5.51 6.10 -1.73
CA PHE A 140 6.19 6.82 -0.66
C PHE A 140 5.25 7.25 0.46
N SER A 141 3.97 7.54 0.17
CA SER A 141 3.05 8.08 1.18
C SER A 141 2.53 7.01 2.15
N ALA A 142 2.14 5.85 1.67
CA ALA A 142 1.54 4.81 2.50
C ALA A 142 2.36 3.51 2.48
N GLY A 143 2.78 3.05 1.29
CA GLY A 143 3.28 1.69 1.13
C GLY A 143 4.59 1.39 1.83
N PHE A 144 5.60 2.26 1.70
CA PHE A 144 6.95 1.95 2.17
C PHE A 144 7.08 1.96 3.70
N PHE A 145 6.59 3.02 4.33
CA PHE A 145 6.67 3.14 5.80
C PHE A 145 5.77 2.15 6.51
N GLU A 146 4.60 1.86 5.94
CA GLU A 146 3.65 0.88 6.46
C GLU A 146 4.25 -0.53 6.43
N ILE A 147 4.85 -0.94 5.31
CA ILE A 147 5.54 -2.23 5.21
C ILE A 147 6.66 -2.36 6.25
N ILE A 148 7.48 -1.31 6.44
CA ILE A 148 8.54 -1.34 7.45
C ILE A 148 7.94 -1.45 8.86
N SER A 149 6.89 -0.69 9.16
CA SER A 149 6.19 -0.74 10.44
C SER A 149 5.64 -2.13 10.72
N ASP A 150 5.01 -2.75 9.73
CA ASP A 150 4.43 -4.09 9.87
C ASP A 150 5.51 -5.16 10.06
N ILE A 151 6.63 -5.07 9.34
CA ILE A 151 7.77 -5.97 9.55
C ILE A 151 8.33 -5.83 10.97
N LEU A 152 8.53 -4.60 11.45
CA LEU A 152 9.02 -4.34 12.80
C LEU A 152 8.05 -4.89 13.85
N LYS A 153 6.75 -4.62 13.69
CA LYS A 153 5.70 -5.13 14.57
C LYS A 153 5.67 -6.66 14.58
N MET A 154 5.78 -7.29 13.42
CA MET A 154 5.83 -8.74 13.31
C MET A 154 7.04 -9.32 14.05
N LEU A 155 8.24 -8.73 13.87
CA LEU A 155 9.45 -9.17 14.57
C LEU A 155 9.34 -9.01 16.08
N LEU A 156 8.77 -7.89 16.56
CA LEU A 156 8.55 -7.65 18.00
C LEU A 156 7.56 -8.65 18.59
N ILE A 157 6.44 -8.90 17.92
CA ILE A 157 5.44 -9.88 18.38
C ILE A 157 6.04 -11.29 18.39
N MET A 158 6.77 -11.69 17.33
CA MET A 158 7.45 -12.98 17.29
C MET A 158 8.44 -13.14 18.46
N SER A 159 9.21 -12.11 18.75
CA SER A 159 10.15 -12.11 19.87
C SER A 159 9.45 -12.25 21.21
N LEU A 160 8.37 -11.51 21.44
CA LEU A 160 7.57 -11.60 22.67
C LEU A 160 6.91 -12.97 22.84
N MET A 161 6.41 -13.56 21.75
CA MET A 161 5.83 -14.90 21.80
C MET A 161 6.88 -15.94 22.20
N LEU A 162 8.07 -15.91 21.62
CA LEU A 162 9.17 -16.83 21.95
C LEU A 162 9.63 -16.70 23.42
N LEU A 163 9.66 -15.47 23.95
CA LEU A 163 10.02 -15.20 25.35
C LEU A 163 8.92 -15.65 26.33
N THR A 164 7.66 -15.67 25.89
CA THR A 164 6.53 -16.06 26.74
C THR A 164 6.38 -17.58 26.84
N ASP A 165 6.32 -18.27 25.72
CA ASP A 165 6.26 -19.73 25.62
C ASP A 165 6.78 -20.17 24.24
N TRP A 166 7.99 -20.71 24.22
CA TRP A 166 8.64 -21.11 22.97
C TRP A 166 7.94 -22.29 22.27
N LYS A 167 7.32 -23.21 23.03
CA LYS A 167 6.63 -24.39 22.48
C LYS A 167 5.35 -23.97 21.76
N LEU A 168 4.56 -23.11 22.40
CA LEU A 168 3.33 -22.58 21.83
C LEU A 168 3.62 -21.70 20.61
N SER A 169 4.70 -20.91 20.67
CA SER A 169 5.17 -20.08 19.56
C SER A 169 5.55 -20.91 18.34
N LEU A 170 6.28 -22.02 18.54
CA LEU A 170 6.66 -22.90 17.45
C LEU A 170 5.43 -23.53 16.77
N LEU A 171 4.44 -23.96 17.57
CA LEU A 171 3.18 -24.47 17.05
C LEU A 171 2.45 -23.42 16.20
N THR A 172 2.42 -22.16 16.68
CA THR A 172 1.82 -21.06 15.93
C THR A 172 2.59 -20.76 14.63
N PHE A 173 3.93 -20.78 14.67
CA PHE A 173 4.75 -20.55 13.46
C PHE A 173 4.58 -21.67 12.42
N LEU A 174 4.20 -22.88 12.82
CA LEU A 174 3.90 -23.96 11.88
C LEU A 174 2.69 -23.63 10.98
N THR A 175 1.81 -22.72 11.39
CA THR A 175 0.69 -22.29 10.56
C THR A 175 1.12 -21.34 9.44
N LEU A 176 2.24 -20.60 9.59
CA LEU A 176 2.72 -19.63 8.61
C LEU A 176 3.02 -20.25 7.23
N PRO A 177 3.75 -21.37 7.11
CA PRO A 177 3.97 -22.01 5.82
C PRO A 177 2.67 -22.40 5.11
N ILE A 178 1.67 -22.86 5.88
CA ILE A 178 0.35 -23.24 5.34
C ILE A 178 -0.35 -22.02 4.75
N ILE A 179 -0.35 -20.88 5.49
CA ILE A 179 -0.94 -19.63 5.02
C ILE A 179 -0.22 -19.11 3.78
N ILE A 180 1.12 -19.14 3.76
CA ILE A 180 1.93 -18.70 2.61
C ILE A 180 1.59 -19.56 1.38
N TYR A 181 1.50 -20.88 1.55
CA TYR A 181 1.16 -21.79 0.45
C TYR A 181 -0.26 -21.55 -0.06
N ALA A 182 -1.25 -21.43 0.84
CA ALA A 182 -2.63 -21.13 0.48
C ALA A 182 -2.74 -19.78 -0.25
N THR A 183 -2.04 -18.75 0.23
CA THR A 183 -1.98 -17.44 -0.40
C THR A 183 -1.40 -17.51 -1.81
N HIS A 184 -0.34 -18.29 -2.00
CA HIS A 184 0.27 -18.47 -3.33
C HIS A 184 -0.68 -19.15 -4.32
N LEU A 185 -1.40 -20.17 -3.88
CA LEU A 185 -2.44 -20.84 -4.70
C LEU A 185 -3.58 -19.87 -5.05
N PHE A 186 -4.05 -19.13 -4.05
CA PHE A 186 -5.10 -18.12 -4.24
C PHE A 186 -4.68 -17.04 -5.22
N GLN A 187 -3.47 -16.49 -5.10
CA GLN A 187 -2.93 -15.49 -6.03
C GLN A 187 -2.87 -16.00 -7.46
N LYS A 188 -2.45 -17.26 -7.66
CA LYS A 188 -2.39 -17.87 -8.99
C LYS A 188 -3.78 -18.00 -9.61
N ALA A 189 -4.76 -18.49 -8.85
CA ALA A 189 -6.15 -18.63 -9.29
C ALA A 189 -6.79 -17.26 -9.58
N SER A 190 -6.62 -16.29 -8.67
CA SER A 190 -7.11 -14.93 -8.83
C SER A 190 -6.54 -14.25 -10.07
N LYS A 191 -5.24 -14.41 -10.34
CA LYS A 191 -4.60 -13.83 -11.53
C LYS A 191 -5.21 -14.38 -12.82
N ALA A 192 -5.51 -15.68 -12.87
CA ALA A 192 -6.20 -16.28 -14.01
C ALA A 192 -7.61 -15.70 -14.18
N ALA A 193 -8.41 -15.68 -13.11
CA ALA A 193 -9.76 -15.12 -13.12
C ALA A 193 -9.78 -13.63 -13.53
N PHE A 194 -8.88 -12.81 -13.00
CA PHE A 194 -8.77 -11.40 -13.42
C PHE A 194 -8.38 -11.23 -14.89
N THR A 195 -7.59 -12.15 -15.43
CA THR A 195 -7.24 -12.12 -16.86
C THR A 195 -8.47 -12.42 -17.72
N ASP A 196 -9.28 -13.40 -17.30
CA ASP A 196 -10.54 -13.74 -17.98
C ASP A 196 -11.56 -12.60 -17.91
N ILE A 197 -11.75 -12.00 -16.71
CA ILE A 197 -12.59 -10.81 -16.54
C ILE A 197 -12.15 -9.67 -17.48
N ARG A 198 -10.86 -9.38 -17.55
CA ARG A 198 -10.34 -8.33 -18.45
C ARG A 198 -10.64 -8.63 -19.92
N ARG A 199 -10.57 -9.89 -20.31
CA ARG A 199 -10.90 -10.32 -21.67
C ARG A 199 -12.38 -10.08 -21.97
N GLU A 200 -13.26 -10.49 -21.06
CA GLU A 200 -14.70 -10.32 -21.25
C GLU A 200 -15.12 -8.82 -21.21
N VAL A 201 -14.50 -8.02 -20.33
CA VAL A 201 -14.70 -6.56 -20.33
C VAL A 201 -14.22 -5.93 -21.64
N ALA A 202 -13.10 -6.40 -22.21
CA ALA A 202 -12.62 -5.92 -23.50
C ALA A 202 -13.60 -6.29 -24.64
N ASN A 203 -14.12 -7.53 -24.62
CA ASN A 203 -15.15 -7.99 -25.58
C ASN A 203 -16.42 -7.14 -25.48
N LEU A 204 -16.90 -6.88 -24.24
CA LEU A 204 -18.04 -6.02 -23.99
C LEU A 204 -17.82 -4.60 -24.51
N ASN A 205 -16.65 -4.01 -24.23
CA ASN A 205 -16.33 -2.67 -24.69
C ASN A 205 -16.29 -2.61 -26.23
N SER A 206 -15.72 -3.62 -26.89
CA SER A 206 -15.68 -3.72 -28.35
C SER A 206 -17.09 -3.84 -28.92
N PHE A 207 -17.96 -4.68 -28.32
CA PHE A 207 -19.35 -4.84 -28.69
C PHE A 207 -20.13 -3.51 -28.59
N VAL A 208 -20.02 -2.83 -27.44
CA VAL A 208 -20.67 -1.53 -27.22
C VAL A 208 -20.17 -0.48 -28.21
N GLN A 209 -18.85 -0.42 -28.44
CA GLN A 209 -18.25 0.52 -29.39
C GLN A 209 -18.75 0.27 -30.82
N GLU A 210 -18.81 -0.99 -31.24
CA GLU A 210 -19.33 -1.38 -32.57
C GLU A 210 -20.80 -0.94 -32.74
N ARG A 211 -21.66 -1.22 -31.74
CA ARG A 211 -23.07 -0.84 -31.76
C ARG A 211 -23.30 0.67 -31.76
N ILE A 212 -22.54 1.42 -30.93
CA ILE A 212 -22.65 2.88 -30.90
C ILE A 212 -22.13 3.50 -32.21
N THR A 213 -21.03 2.99 -32.76
CA THR A 213 -20.48 3.50 -34.03
C THR A 213 -21.41 3.17 -35.20
N GLY A 214 -22.04 1.97 -35.17
CA GLY A 214 -22.98 1.49 -36.17
C GLY A 214 -24.43 1.98 -36.03
N ILE A 215 -24.77 2.80 -35.03
CA ILE A 215 -26.16 3.17 -34.67
C ILE A 215 -26.90 3.80 -35.85
N LYS A 216 -26.21 4.62 -36.66
CA LYS A 216 -26.80 5.21 -37.88
C LYS A 216 -27.22 4.16 -38.90
N VAL A 217 -26.46 3.08 -39.03
CA VAL A 217 -26.76 1.98 -39.95
C VAL A 217 -27.96 1.20 -39.45
N VAL A 218 -28.02 0.92 -38.13
CA VAL A 218 -29.12 0.27 -37.49
C VAL A 218 -30.43 1.04 -37.70
N GLN A 219 -30.41 2.36 -37.49
CA GLN A 219 -31.54 3.27 -37.71
C GLN A 219 -31.95 3.35 -39.19
N LEU A 220 -30.99 3.41 -40.13
CA LEU A 220 -31.26 3.43 -41.55
C LEU A 220 -32.01 2.16 -42.06
N PHE A 221 -31.71 1.01 -41.44
CA PHE A 221 -32.34 -0.26 -41.79
C PHE A 221 -33.49 -0.67 -40.86
N THR A 222 -33.92 0.21 -39.93
CA THR A 222 -35.03 -0.01 -38.96
C THR A 222 -34.91 -1.35 -38.20
N ARG A 223 -33.67 -1.63 -37.70
CA ARG A 223 -33.33 -2.90 -37.03
C ARG A 223 -33.19 -2.77 -35.52
N GLU A 224 -33.69 -1.71 -34.91
CA GLU A 224 -33.50 -1.39 -33.49
C GLU A 224 -34.00 -2.52 -32.58
N GLU A 225 -35.17 -3.12 -32.86
CA GLU A 225 -35.67 -4.22 -32.06
C GLU A 225 -34.80 -5.49 -32.12
N GLN A 226 -34.21 -5.76 -33.27
CA GLN A 226 -33.33 -6.92 -33.44
C GLN A 226 -32.00 -6.74 -32.68
N GLU A 227 -31.44 -5.53 -32.74
CA GLU A 227 -30.23 -5.18 -32.02
C GLU A 227 -30.44 -5.13 -30.50
N TYR A 228 -31.66 -4.78 -30.03
CA TYR A 228 -31.99 -4.79 -28.61
C TYR A 228 -32.09 -6.20 -28.02
N LYS A 229 -32.42 -7.20 -28.85
CA LYS A 229 -32.56 -8.59 -28.44
C LYS A 229 -31.25 -9.39 -28.55
N ALA A 230 -30.24 -8.86 -29.21
CA ALA A 230 -28.94 -9.48 -29.40
C ALA A 230 -27.96 -9.18 -28.26
#